data_a3b4a73230fd60b8e826330ebd64a64b
#
_entry.id   a3b4a73230fd60b8e826330ebd64a64b
#
_cell.length_a   1.000
_cell.length_b   1.000
_cell.length_c   1.000
_cell.angle_alpha   90.00
_cell.angle_beta   90.00
_cell.angle_gamma   90.00
#
_symmetry.space_group_name_H-M   'P 1'
#
loop_
_entity.id
_entity.type
_entity.pdbx_description
1 polymer ?
#
loop_
_entity_poly.entity_id
_entity_poly.type
_entity_poly.pdbx_seq_one_letter_code
_entity_poly.pdbx_strand_id
1 'polypeptide(L)'
;GISSINTGNSIVKPVINGLHSSRVLIMTNNVRLQDQEWGIEHAPNIDINLAESISLIKGANALEFGGDALGGVIIVNPSRTFNKDSIFGKTMLNGHSNGKGYGFNTTLTKTLSKGFYINGQISHKQTGDYKTPDYFLTNTGSKKTGFSAFTGLKKLEYGFEVYYSYLKNKIAIVRSSHIGNVEDLVNAINSEEPTIINDFSYDINANVFMYDVVEF
;
A
#
# COMPACT_ATOMS: atom_id res chain seq x y z
N GLY A 1 -7.53 20.49 2.34
CA GLY A 1 -6.26 20.13 1.75
C GLY A 1 -6.01 18.63 1.78
N ILE A 2 -5.02 18.19 1.05
CA ILE A 2 -4.52 16.81 1.07
C ILE A 2 -3.06 16.88 1.51
N SER A 3 -2.69 16.03 2.44
CA SER A 3 -1.32 15.85 2.92
C SER A 3 -1.07 14.39 3.29
N SER A 4 0.08 14.09 3.86
CA SER A 4 0.37 12.75 4.37
C SER A 4 1.04 12.82 5.74
N ILE A 5 0.83 11.80 6.54
CA ILE A 5 1.62 11.50 7.74
C ILE A 5 2.62 10.44 7.35
N ASN A 6 3.91 10.73 7.57
CA ASN A 6 5.00 9.82 7.27
C ASN A 6 5.71 9.48 8.59
N THR A 7 5.63 8.23 9.02
CA THR A 7 6.31 7.73 10.22
C THR A 7 7.49 6.82 9.87
N GLY A 8 7.95 6.89 8.63
CA GLY A 8 9.08 6.15 8.07
C GLY A 8 8.96 6.04 6.56
N ASN A 9 9.96 5.47 5.90
CA ASN A 9 9.98 5.39 4.44
C ASN A 9 8.90 4.47 3.85
N SER A 10 8.35 3.57 4.65
CA SER A 10 7.34 2.59 4.21
C SER A 10 5.96 2.82 4.81
N ILE A 11 5.82 3.78 5.74
CA ILE A 11 4.57 4.06 6.44
C ILE A 11 4.11 5.47 6.08
N VAL A 12 3.20 5.55 5.13
CA VAL A 12 2.63 6.80 4.63
C VAL A 12 1.11 6.70 4.68
N LYS A 13 0.48 7.62 5.42
CA LYS A 13 -0.99 7.70 5.52
C LYS A 13 -1.51 8.97 4.86
N PRO A 14 -2.57 8.87 4.06
CA PRO A 14 -3.24 10.05 3.54
C PRO A 14 -3.95 10.81 4.65
N VAL A 15 -3.88 12.12 4.57
CA VAL A 15 -4.62 13.06 5.43
C VAL A 15 -5.48 13.94 4.53
N ILE A 16 -6.77 13.98 4.80
CA ILE A 16 -7.74 14.78 4.06
C ILE A 16 -8.40 15.75 5.04
N ASN A 17 -8.21 17.04 4.83
CA ASN A 17 -8.74 18.11 5.71
C ASN A 17 -8.40 17.90 7.21
N GLY A 18 -7.20 17.40 7.50
CA GLY A 18 -6.76 17.10 8.86
C GLY A 18 -7.22 15.75 9.43
N LEU A 19 -8.04 15.00 8.69
CA LEU A 19 -8.54 13.68 9.10
C LEU A 19 -7.73 12.56 8.43
N HIS A 20 -7.47 11.49 9.17
CA HIS A 20 -6.68 10.34 8.70
C HIS A 20 -7.17 9.02 9.33
N SER A 21 -6.53 7.91 8.98
CA SER A 21 -6.79 6.55 9.50
C SER A 21 -8.27 6.17 9.35
N SER A 22 -8.96 5.80 10.41
CA SER A 22 -10.38 5.39 10.40
C SER A 22 -11.38 6.44 9.88
N ARG A 23 -10.92 7.69 9.66
CA ARG A 23 -11.76 8.78 9.14
C ARG A 23 -11.62 9.00 7.63
N VAL A 24 -10.69 8.31 6.99
CA VAL A 24 -10.46 8.33 5.54
C VAL A 24 -10.64 6.92 5.02
N LEU A 25 -11.69 6.72 4.24
CA LEU A 25 -11.98 5.42 3.65
C LEU A 25 -11.10 5.22 2.41
N ILE A 26 -10.51 4.04 2.29
CA ILE A 26 -9.80 3.63 1.08
C ILE A 26 -10.48 2.40 0.50
N MET A 27 -10.69 2.44 -0.82
CA MET A 27 -11.33 1.36 -1.56
C MET A 27 -10.45 0.97 -2.76
N THR A 28 -10.39 -0.30 -3.03
CA THR A 28 -9.78 -0.85 -4.25
C THR A 28 -10.84 -1.60 -5.02
N ASN A 29 -11.06 -1.24 -6.27
CA ASN A 29 -12.08 -1.87 -7.12
C ASN A 29 -13.48 -1.95 -6.47
N ASN A 30 -13.90 -0.88 -5.80
CA ASN A 30 -15.12 -0.77 -5.01
C ASN A 30 -15.20 -1.69 -3.75
N VAL A 31 -14.13 -2.38 -3.41
CA VAL A 31 -14.00 -3.14 -2.17
C VAL A 31 -13.34 -2.27 -1.11
N ARG A 32 -13.96 -2.16 0.06
CA ARG A 32 -13.43 -1.40 1.18
C ARG A 32 -12.26 -2.16 1.81
N LEU A 33 -11.15 -1.46 2.04
CA LEU A 33 -10.03 -1.98 2.83
C LEU A 33 -10.40 -1.97 4.32
N GLN A 34 -10.27 -3.11 4.98
CA GLN A 34 -10.63 -3.29 6.39
C GLN A 34 -9.56 -2.78 7.36
N ASP A 35 -8.29 -2.77 6.96
CA ASP A 35 -7.13 -2.54 7.83
C ASP A 35 -6.77 -1.07 8.05
N GLN A 36 -7.74 -0.16 8.09
CA GLN A 36 -7.45 1.27 8.19
C GLN A 36 -7.60 1.86 9.59
N GLU A 37 -8.06 1.04 10.52
CA GLU A 37 -8.43 1.46 11.87
C GLU A 37 -7.24 1.56 12.83
N TRP A 38 -6.07 1.08 12.40
CA TRP A 38 -4.88 1.01 13.23
C TRP A 38 -4.17 2.36 13.37
N GLY A 39 -3.37 2.45 14.42
CA GLY A 39 -2.60 3.65 14.79
C GLY A 39 -1.71 4.23 13.69
N ILE A 40 -0.99 5.27 14.01
CA ILE A 40 -0.12 6.00 13.06
C ILE A 40 1.08 5.17 12.58
N GLU A 41 1.40 4.09 13.26
CA GLU A 41 2.50 3.18 12.92
C GLU A 41 2.20 2.24 11.74
N HIS A 42 0.95 2.18 11.29
CA HIS A 42 0.52 1.27 10.23
C HIS A 42 0.20 2.00 8.94
N ALA A 43 0.74 1.52 7.83
CA ALA A 43 0.40 2.02 6.50
C ALA A 43 -0.84 1.33 5.96
N PRO A 44 -1.64 2.02 5.11
CA PRO A 44 -2.70 1.37 4.37
C PRO A 44 -2.16 0.23 3.50
N ASN A 45 -2.84 -0.90 3.51
CA ASN A 45 -2.40 -2.10 2.82
C ASN A 45 -2.92 -2.11 1.37
N ILE A 46 -2.43 -1.19 0.55
CA ILE A 46 -2.86 -0.99 -0.83
C ILE A 46 -1.75 -1.37 -1.79
N ASP A 47 -2.08 -2.07 -2.86
CA ASP A 47 -1.20 -2.15 -4.03
C ASP A 47 -1.55 -1.05 -5.03
N ILE A 48 -0.87 0.08 -4.92
CA ILE A 48 -1.06 1.23 -5.80
C ILE A 48 -0.72 0.94 -7.27
N ASN A 49 0.00 -0.14 -7.53
CA ASN A 49 0.33 -0.53 -8.91
C ASN A 49 -0.89 -1.06 -9.68
N LEU A 50 -1.98 -1.39 -8.99
CA LEU A 50 -3.28 -1.70 -9.60
C LEU A 50 -3.92 -0.48 -10.26
N ALA A 51 -3.58 0.73 -9.79
CA ALA A 51 -4.28 1.93 -10.17
C ALA A 51 -4.02 2.33 -11.63
N GLU A 52 -5.07 2.43 -12.41
CA GLU A 52 -5.12 3.27 -13.61
C GLU A 52 -5.46 4.71 -13.21
N SER A 53 -6.37 4.86 -12.27
CA SER A 53 -6.73 6.15 -11.71
C SER A 53 -6.97 6.06 -10.22
N ILE A 54 -6.74 7.19 -9.54
CA ILE A 54 -7.08 7.37 -8.14
C ILE A 54 -8.07 8.53 -8.07
N SER A 55 -9.25 8.25 -7.54
CA SER A 55 -10.30 9.23 -7.33
C SER A 55 -10.38 9.61 -5.85
N LEU A 56 -10.61 10.89 -5.59
CA LEU A 56 -10.84 11.40 -4.25
C LEU A 56 -12.22 12.02 -4.17
N ILE A 57 -13.06 11.49 -3.29
CA ILE A 57 -14.41 11.99 -2.99
C ILE A 57 -14.38 12.65 -1.63
N LYS A 58 -14.87 13.90 -1.54
CA LYS A 58 -14.89 14.69 -0.30
C LYS A 58 -16.27 15.30 -0.04
N GLY A 59 -16.49 15.70 1.22
CA GLY A 59 -17.74 16.35 1.62
C GLY A 59 -18.93 15.39 1.63
N ALA A 60 -20.12 15.90 1.40
CA ALA A 60 -21.38 15.14 1.52
C ALA A 60 -21.41 13.88 0.65
N ASN A 61 -20.80 13.91 -0.53
CA ASN A 61 -20.75 12.76 -1.44
C ASN A 61 -19.95 11.57 -0.86
N ALA A 62 -19.06 11.80 0.08
CA ALA A 62 -18.33 10.73 0.75
C ALA A 62 -19.23 9.89 1.66
N LEU A 63 -20.35 10.43 2.13
CA LEU A 63 -21.29 9.73 3.03
C LEU A 63 -21.99 8.54 2.35
N GLU A 64 -22.06 8.52 1.02
CA GLU A 64 -22.59 7.36 0.27
C GLU A 64 -21.78 6.08 0.53
N PHE A 65 -20.51 6.23 0.94
CA PHE A 65 -19.58 5.11 1.20
C PHE A 65 -19.56 4.66 2.67
N GLY A 66 -20.30 5.34 3.54
CA GLY A 66 -20.44 5.00 4.96
C GLY A 66 -20.04 6.12 5.91
N GLY A 67 -20.45 5.99 7.18
CA GLY A 67 -20.23 7.00 8.22
C GLY A 67 -18.75 7.23 8.60
N ASP A 68 -17.86 6.31 8.25
CA ASP A 68 -16.42 6.42 8.52
C ASP A 68 -15.72 7.34 7.53
N ALA A 69 -16.36 7.66 6.41
CA ALA A 69 -15.80 8.50 5.34
C ALA A 69 -15.81 10.01 5.64
N LEU A 70 -15.70 10.41 6.90
CA LEU A 70 -15.79 11.82 7.34
C LEU A 70 -14.71 12.72 6.70
N GLY A 71 -13.51 12.23 6.51
CA GLY A 71 -12.44 12.93 5.82
C GLY A 71 -12.57 12.88 4.30
N GLY A 72 -13.16 11.81 3.80
CA GLY A 72 -13.34 11.52 2.38
C GLY A 72 -13.02 10.07 2.04
N VAL A 73 -13.16 9.75 0.75
CA VAL A 73 -12.93 8.41 0.19
C VAL A 73 -11.87 8.48 -0.88
N ILE A 74 -10.88 7.63 -0.80
CA ILE A 74 -9.88 7.40 -1.85
C ILE A 74 -10.25 6.10 -2.56
N ILE A 75 -10.49 6.17 -3.86
CA ILE A 75 -10.84 5.01 -4.69
C ILE A 75 -9.70 4.73 -5.64
N VAL A 76 -9.10 3.56 -5.52
CA VAL A 76 -8.09 3.03 -6.44
C VAL A 76 -8.81 2.21 -7.50
N ASN A 77 -8.84 2.72 -8.74
CA ASN A 77 -9.53 2.08 -9.85
C ASN A 77 -8.54 1.36 -10.75
N PRO A 78 -8.71 0.07 -10.99
CA PRO A 78 -7.93 -0.66 -11.98
C PRO A 78 -8.33 -0.26 -13.40
N SER A 79 -7.42 -0.49 -14.36
CA SER A 79 -7.69 -0.23 -15.78
C SER A 79 -8.79 -1.15 -16.32
N ARG A 80 -9.75 -0.55 -17.01
CA ARG A 80 -10.86 -1.27 -17.64
C ARG A 80 -11.12 -0.73 -19.03
N THR A 81 -10.68 -1.44 -20.04
CA THR A 81 -10.99 -1.16 -21.44
C THR A 81 -11.56 -2.43 -22.10
N PHE A 82 -12.82 -2.37 -22.54
CA PHE A 82 -13.56 -3.58 -22.92
C PHE A 82 -14.16 -3.56 -24.33
N ASN A 83 -13.80 -2.58 -25.14
CA ASN A 83 -14.53 -2.30 -26.39
C ASN A 83 -14.08 -3.12 -27.61
N LYS A 84 -12.93 -3.83 -27.52
CA LYS A 84 -12.38 -4.60 -28.64
C LYS A 84 -11.79 -5.93 -28.14
N ASP A 85 -11.77 -6.92 -29.00
CA ASP A 85 -10.96 -8.12 -28.77
C ASP A 85 -9.48 -7.74 -28.79
N SER A 86 -8.84 -7.83 -27.64
CA SER A 86 -7.45 -7.43 -27.50
C SER A 86 -6.78 -8.14 -26.30
N ILE A 87 -5.47 -8.21 -26.39
CA ILE A 87 -4.62 -8.58 -25.25
C ILE A 87 -3.60 -7.46 -25.06
N PHE A 88 -3.48 -6.99 -23.86
CA PHE A 88 -2.52 -5.93 -23.51
C PHE A 88 -2.03 -6.10 -22.07
N GLY A 89 -0.90 -5.54 -21.79
CA GLY A 89 -0.32 -5.60 -20.45
C GLY A 89 0.77 -4.56 -20.27
N LYS A 90 1.22 -4.45 -19.03
CA LYS A 90 2.27 -3.53 -18.62
C LYS A 90 3.15 -4.21 -17.59
N THR A 91 4.45 -4.10 -17.78
CA THR A 91 5.44 -4.48 -16.77
C THR A 91 6.22 -3.25 -16.35
N MET A 92 6.34 -3.04 -15.05
CA MET A 92 7.16 -2.00 -14.45
C MET A 92 8.23 -2.65 -13.59
N LEU A 93 9.48 -2.19 -13.78
CA LEU A 93 10.63 -2.57 -12.97
C LEU A 93 11.13 -1.33 -12.24
N ASN A 94 11.40 -1.45 -10.96
CA ASN A 94 11.88 -0.36 -10.12
C ASN A 94 13.14 -0.81 -9.37
N GLY A 95 14.12 0.09 -9.28
CA GLY A 95 15.30 -0.10 -8.47
C GLY A 95 15.61 1.14 -7.64
N HIS A 96 16.09 0.95 -6.42
CA HIS A 96 16.48 2.02 -5.50
C HIS A 96 17.87 1.73 -4.94
N SER A 97 18.79 2.68 -5.03
CA SER A 97 20.15 2.51 -4.52
C SER A 97 20.19 2.45 -3.00
N ASN A 98 19.50 3.37 -2.33
CA ASN A 98 19.37 3.33 -0.87
C ASN A 98 18.37 2.24 -0.46
N GLY A 99 18.76 1.41 0.49
CA GLY A 99 18.03 0.20 0.85
C GLY A 99 18.18 -0.94 -0.16
N LYS A 100 19.02 -0.77 -1.21
CA LYS A 100 19.24 -1.75 -2.29
C LYS A 100 17.92 -2.36 -2.76
N GLY A 101 16.91 -1.51 -2.92
CA GLY A 101 15.53 -1.92 -3.17
C GLY A 101 15.31 -2.31 -4.63
N TYR A 102 14.48 -3.29 -4.83
CA TYR A 102 13.99 -3.70 -6.15
C TYR A 102 12.51 -4.05 -6.11
N GLY A 103 11.88 -3.97 -7.26
CA GLY A 103 10.49 -4.35 -7.39
C GLY A 103 10.06 -4.53 -8.83
N PHE A 104 9.05 -5.32 -9.01
CA PHE A 104 8.35 -5.47 -10.29
C PHE A 104 6.84 -5.48 -10.09
N ASN A 105 6.15 -5.05 -11.12
CA ASN A 105 4.72 -5.19 -11.27
C ASN A 105 4.42 -5.57 -12.70
N THR A 106 3.60 -6.59 -12.89
CA THR A 106 3.14 -7.04 -14.21
C THR A 106 1.64 -7.21 -14.20
N THR A 107 0.99 -6.56 -15.13
CA THR A 107 -0.46 -6.67 -15.37
C THR A 107 -0.69 -7.19 -16.78
N LEU A 108 -1.61 -8.13 -16.93
CA LEU A 108 -2.04 -8.65 -18.22
C LEU A 108 -3.58 -8.66 -18.29
N THR A 109 -4.11 -8.10 -19.36
CA THR A 109 -5.55 -8.04 -19.62
C THR A 109 -5.88 -8.65 -20.97
N LYS A 110 -6.88 -9.52 -21.01
CA LYS A 110 -7.54 -10.01 -22.22
C LYS A 110 -8.98 -9.54 -22.23
N THR A 111 -9.37 -8.90 -23.32
CA THR A 111 -10.76 -8.51 -23.59
C THR A 111 -11.27 -9.23 -24.81
N LEU A 112 -12.55 -9.54 -24.82
CA LEU A 112 -13.23 -10.21 -25.95
C LEU A 112 -14.35 -9.32 -26.48
N SER A 113 -14.58 -9.38 -27.79
CA SER A 113 -15.58 -8.54 -28.48
C SER A 113 -17.01 -8.69 -27.96
N LYS A 114 -17.30 -9.81 -27.28
CA LYS A 114 -18.61 -10.08 -26.64
C LYS A 114 -18.75 -9.42 -25.26
N GLY A 115 -17.74 -8.64 -24.81
CA GLY A 115 -17.75 -7.93 -23.54
C GLY A 115 -17.19 -8.74 -22.36
N PHE A 116 -16.70 -9.94 -22.57
CA PHE A 116 -15.94 -10.68 -21.57
C PHE A 116 -14.53 -10.12 -21.42
N TYR A 117 -14.03 -10.15 -20.20
CA TYR A 117 -12.66 -9.75 -19.89
C TYR A 117 -12.09 -10.55 -18.74
N ILE A 118 -10.77 -10.66 -18.73
CA ILE A 118 -9.99 -11.20 -17.64
C ILE A 118 -8.74 -10.36 -17.47
N ASN A 119 -8.40 -10.08 -16.22
CA ASN A 119 -7.16 -9.39 -15.85
C ASN A 119 -6.45 -10.17 -14.77
N GLY A 120 -5.14 -10.17 -14.82
CA GLY A 120 -4.29 -10.68 -13.75
C GLY A 120 -3.15 -9.72 -13.50
N GLN A 121 -2.77 -9.55 -12.23
CA GLN A 121 -1.64 -8.74 -11.81
C GLN A 121 -0.84 -9.47 -10.76
N ILE A 122 0.48 -9.30 -10.84
CA ILE A 122 1.43 -9.74 -9.83
C ILE A 122 2.37 -8.58 -9.53
N SER A 123 2.61 -8.33 -8.25
CA SER A 123 3.56 -7.33 -7.79
C SER A 123 4.49 -7.88 -6.73
N HIS A 124 5.74 -7.43 -6.75
CA HIS A 124 6.70 -7.69 -5.69
C HIS A 124 7.60 -6.48 -5.50
N LYS A 125 7.85 -6.12 -4.25
CA LYS A 125 8.84 -5.09 -3.88
C LYS A 125 9.54 -5.54 -2.61
N GLN A 126 10.87 -5.36 -2.59
CA GLN A 126 11.69 -5.60 -1.41
C GLN A 126 12.71 -4.48 -1.28
N THR A 127 12.89 -3.99 -0.06
CA THR A 127 13.95 -3.07 0.34
C THR A 127 14.59 -3.59 1.61
N GLY A 128 15.88 -3.46 1.72
CA GLY A 128 16.62 -3.69 2.96
C GLY A 128 16.76 -2.42 3.78
N ASP A 129 17.68 -2.43 4.71
CA ASP A 129 17.95 -1.30 5.59
C ASP A 129 18.40 -0.06 4.83
N TYR A 130 17.85 1.09 5.21
CA TYR A 130 18.21 2.37 4.61
C TYR A 130 19.49 2.91 5.20
N LYS A 131 20.32 3.50 4.35
CA LYS A 131 21.59 4.11 4.75
C LYS A 131 21.41 5.61 4.98
N THR A 132 21.91 6.09 6.11
CA THR A 132 22.24 7.50 6.35
C THR A 132 23.65 7.79 5.82
N PRO A 133 24.18 9.02 5.87
CA PRO A 133 25.57 9.27 5.49
C PRO A 133 26.57 8.39 6.23
N ASP A 134 26.37 8.10 7.51
CA ASP A 134 27.36 7.50 8.39
C ASP A 134 27.08 6.03 8.75
N TYR A 135 25.80 5.62 8.82
CA TYR A 135 25.39 4.26 9.26
C TYR A 135 24.14 3.75 8.56
N PHE A 136 23.80 2.48 8.78
CA PHE A 136 22.51 1.91 8.38
C PHE A 136 21.49 2.03 9.51
N LEU A 137 20.27 2.44 9.14
CA LEU A 137 19.13 2.43 10.07
C LEU A 137 18.65 0.98 10.23
N THR A 138 18.96 0.40 11.36
CA THR A 138 18.67 -1.01 11.65
C THR A 138 17.16 -1.28 11.65
N ASN A 139 16.76 -2.33 10.92
CA ASN A 139 15.39 -2.79 10.80
C ASN A 139 14.45 -1.73 10.17
N THR A 140 14.81 -1.28 8.97
CA THR A 140 14.00 -0.34 8.18
C THR A 140 13.53 -0.90 6.84
N GLY A 141 13.84 -2.17 6.57
CA GLY A 141 13.44 -2.85 5.35
C GLY A 141 11.95 -3.06 5.21
N SER A 142 11.51 -3.40 4.03
CA SER A 142 10.12 -3.79 3.75
C SER A 142 10.05 -4.82 2.63
N LYS A 143 9.02 -5.67 2.70
CA LYS A 143 8.74 -6.66 1.66
C LYS A 143 7.24 -6.70 1.40
N LYS A 144 6.86 -6.47 0.15
CA LYS A 144 5.47 -6.46 -0.29
C LYS A 144 5.30 -7.41 -1.46
N THR A 145 4.30 -8.28 -1.40
CA THR A 145 3.94 -9.19 -2.49
C THR A 145 2.45 -9.14 -2.67
N GLY A 146 2.00 -8.87 -3.88
CA GLY A 146 0.60 -8.75 -4.23
C GLY A 146 0.24 -9.62 -5.43
N PHE A 147 -0.98 -10.10 -5.42
CA PHE A 147 -1.64 -10.74 -6.53
C PHE A 147 -3.08 -10.23 -6.60
N SER A 148 -3.56 -9.94 -7.79
CA SER A 148 -4.97 -9.68 -8.00
C SER A 148 -5.44 -10.24 -9.33
N ALA A 149 -6.71 -10.61 -9.39
CA ALA A 149 -7.35 -11.03 -10.62
C ALA A 149 -8.79 -10.55 -10.62
N PHE A 150 -9.28 -10.16 -11.77
CA PHE A 150 -10.70 -9.93 -11.97
C PHE A 150 -11.13 -10.46 -13.33
N THR A 151 -12.36 -10.91 -13.40
CA THR A 151 -13.02 -11.37 -14.63
C THR A 151 -14.46 -10.96 -14.62
N GLY A 152 -15.02 -10.73 -15.78
CA GLY A 152 -16.41 -10.33 -15.87
C GLY A 152 -16.95 -10.24 -17.27
N LEU A 153 -18.22 -9.89 -17.34
CA LEU A 153 -18.95 -9.56 -18.53
C LEU A 153 -19.53 -8.16 -18.40
N LYS A 154 -19.30 -7.33 -19.40
CA LYS A 154 -19.94 -6.00 -19.49
C LYS A 154 -20.73 -5.89 -20.78
N LYS A 155 -22.04 -5.76 -20.66
CA LYS A 155 -22.99 -5.45 -21.73
C LYS A 155 -23.57 -4.07 -21.53
N LEU A 156 -24.39 -3.61 -22.47
CA LEU A 156 -25.02 -2.30 -22.39
C LEU A 156 -25.99 -2.20 -21.20
N GLU A 157 -26.80 -3.24 -20.98
CA GLU A 157 -27.88 -3.22 -20.00
C GLU A 157 -27.56 -4.01 -18.71
N TYR A 158 -26.55 -4.90 -18.75
CA TYR A 158 -26.18 -5.71 -17.60
C TYR A 158 -24.69 -6.06 -17.61
N GLY A 159 -24.19 -6.44 -16.46
CA GLY A 159 -22.82 -6.93 -16.30
C GLY A 159 -22.63 -7.54 -14.93
N PHE A 160 -21.56 -8.30 -14.81
CA PHE A 160 -21.07 -8.80 -13.54
C PHE A 160 -19.54 -8.81 -13.56
N GLU A 161 -18.94 -8.72 -12.38
CA GLU A 161 -17.51 -8.86 -12.19
C GLU A 161 -17.25 -9.65 -10.92
N VAL A 162 -16.26 -10.51 -10.99
CA VAL A 162 -15.66 -11.18 -9.83
C VAL A 162 -14.25 -10.66 -9.68
N TYR A 163 -13.93 -10.17 -8.51
CA TYR A 163 -12.63 -9.63 -8.14
C TYR A 163 -12.05 -10.41 -6.97
N TYR A 164 -10.77 -10.71 -7.05
CA TYR A 164 -10.00 -11.30 -5.98
C TYR A 164 -8.67 -10.57 -5.85
N SER A 165 -8.25 -10.27 -4.63
CA SER A 165 -6.91 -9.76 -4.37
C SER A 165 -6.31 -10.39 -3.12
N TYR A 166 -5.00 -10.50 -3.14
CA TYR A 166 -4.17 -10.92 -2.02
C TYR A 166 -2.97 -9.99 -1.92
N LEU A 167 -2.73 -9.46 -0.74
CA LEU A 167 -1.61 -8.61 -0.48
C LEU A 167 -0.94 -8.99 0.84
N LYS A 168 0.34 -9.33 0.76
CA LYS A 168 1.19 -9.57 1.91
C LYS A 168 2.21 -8.46 2.03
N ASN A 169 2.18 -7.76 3.15
CA ASN A 169 3.09 -6.66 3.44
C ASN A 169 3.83 -6.92 4.75
N LYS A 170 5.16 -6.84 4.71
CA LYS A 170 6.03 -6.87 5.87
C LYS A 170 6.78 -5.57 5.92
N ILE A 171 6.65 -4.84 7.00
CA ILE A 171 7.33 -3.56 7.23
C ILE A 171 8.13 -3.68 8.51
N ALA A 172 9.40 -3.35 8.44
CA ALA A 172 10.26 -3.24 9.60
C ALA A 172 10.05 -1.87 10.26
N ILE A 173 10.10 -1.84 11.57
CA ILE A 173 10.08 -0.61 12.36
C ILE A 173 11.47 -0.39 12.91
N VAL A 174 11.99 0.83 12.76
CA VAL A 174 13.31 1.21 13.27
C VAL A 174 13.45 0.76 14.72
N ARG A 175 14.48 -0.01 14.99
CA ARG A 175 14.66 -0.62 16.30
C ARG A 175 14.90 0.41 17.41
N SER A 176 15.56 1.51 17.09
CA SER A 176 15.80 2.63 17.99
C SER A 176 14.56 3.50 18.28
N SER A 177 13.43 3.28 17.60
CA SER A 177 12.18 3.99 17.89
C SER A 177 11.39 3.39 19.07
N HIS A 178 11.77 2.21 19.55
CA HIS A 178 11.16 1.60 20.73
C HIS A 178 11.76 2.20 22.00
N ILE A 179 11.09 3.20 22.53
CA ILE A 179 11.43 3.84 23.81
C ILE A 179 10.58 3.18 24.88
N GLY A 180 11.21 2.37 25.73
CA GLY A 180 10.53 1.59 26.76
C GLY A 180 10.21 2.39 28.03
N ASN A 181 11.01 3.42 28.33
CA ASN A 181 10.87 4.23 29.55
C ASN A 181 11.46 5.62 29.35
N VAL A 182 11.33 6.48 30.38
CA VAL A 182 11.83 7.88 30.34
C VAL A 182 13.36 7.93 30.24
N GLU A 183 14.07 6.99 30.83
CA GLU A 183 15.53 6.93 30.79
C GLU A 183 16.01 6.62 29.35
N ASP A 184 15.36 5.69 28.67
CA ASP A 184 15.64 5.39 27.25
C ASP A 184 15.41 6.61 26.38
N LEU A 185 14.34 7.37 26.65
CA LEU A 185 14.04 8.61 25.94
C LEU A 185 15.14 9.67 26.15
N VAL A 186 15.56 9.88 27.38
CA VAL A 186 16.63 10.83 27.73
C VAL A 186 17.94 10.42 27.06
N ASN A 187 18.28 9.13 27.09
CA ASN A 187 19.47 8.59 26.46
C ASN A 187 19.40 8.77 24.92
N ALA A 188 18.25 8.52 24.32
CA ALA A 188 18.06 8.70 22.88
C ALA A 188 18.17 10.17 22.44
N ILE A 189 17.65 11.11 23.24
CA ILE A 189 17.75 12.56 22.97
C ILE A 189 19.20 13.07 23.09
N ASN A 190 19.97 12.50 24.03
CA ASN A 190 21.34 12.94 24.31
C ASN A 190 22.39 12.20 23.47
N SER A 191 22.02 11.16 22.73
CA SER A 191 22.97 10.45 21.88
C SER A 191 23.02 11.06 20.46
N GLU A 192 24.20 11.15 19.89
CA GLU A 192 24.43 11.62 18.52
C GLU A 192 24.06 10.55 17.48
N GLU A 193 24.09 9.27 17.87
CA GLU A 193 23.80 8.13 17.01
C GLU A 193 22.79 7.17 17.68
N PRO A 194 22.05 6.39 16.88
CA PRO A 194 21.18 5.34 17.42
C PRO A 194 21.98 4.32 18.24
N THR A 195 21.40 3.84 19.34
CA THR A 195 22.04 2.85 20.22
C THR A 195 22.26 1.50 19.57
N ILE A 196 21.53 1.20 18.48
CA ILE A 196 21.63 -0.07 17.75
C ILE A 196 21.90 0.24 16.28
N ILE A 197 23.13 -0.02 15.87
CA ILE A 197 23.61 0.09 14.47
C ILE A 197 24.13 -1.27 14.04
N ASN A 198 23.58 -1.83 12.97
CA ASN A 198 24.02 -3.10 12.38
C ASN A 198 24.43 -2.88 10.92
N ASP A 199 25.08 -3.89 10.36
CA ASP A 199 25.33 -3.95 8.93
C ASP A 199 24.02 -4.06 8.14
N PHE A 200 24.10 -3.74 6.85
CA PHE A 200 22.96 -3.84 5.93
C PHE A 200 22.32 -5.23 5.95
N SER A 201 21.00 -5.29 6.10
CA SER A 201 20.24 -6.53 6.00
C SER A 201 18.94 -6.34 5.20
N TYR A 202 18.49 -7.43 4.58
CA TYR A 202 17.13 -7.58 4.07
C TYR A 202 16.19 -8.23 5.09
N ASP A 203 16.71 -8.71 6.20
CA ASP A 203 15.93 -9.40 7.21
C ASP A 203 15.01 -8.42 7.93
N ILE A 204 13.76 -8.78 8.01
CA ILE A 204 12.75 -8.06 8.75
C ILE A 204 12.51 -8.84 10.03
N ASN A 205 13.08 -8.37 11.15
CA ASN A 205 12.97 -9.05 12.44
C ASN A 205 11.54 -9.03 13.00
N ALA A 206 11.20 -10.09 13.73
CA ALA A 206 9.85 -10.54 14.06
C ALA A 206 9.03 -9.69 15.07
N ASN A 207 9.44 -8.50 15.42
CA ASN A 207 8.54 -7.53 16.04
C ASN A 207 7.70 -6.81 14.96
N VAL A 208 7.44 -7.54 13.89
CA VAL A 208 6.78 -7.09 12.68
C VAL A 208 5.31 -7.45 12.80
N PHE A 209 4.46 -6.48 12.68
CA PHE A 209 3.07 -6.72 12.36
C PHE A 209 3.00 -7.32 10.95
N MET A 210 2.64 -8.60 10.85
CA MET A 210 2.34 -9.25 9.58
C MET A 210 0.87 -9.03 9.28
N TYR A 211 0.59 -8.45 8.12
CA TYR A 211 -0.76 -8.34 7.59
C TYR A 211 -0.87 -9.26 6.39
N ASP A 212 -1.69 -10.28 6.51
CA ASP A 212 -2.21 -11.03 5.39
C ASP A 212 -3.64 -10.53 5.15
N VAL A 213 -3.86 -9.75 4.12
CA VAL A 213 -5.22 -9.30 3.73
C VAL A 213 -5.68 -10.17 2.57
N VAL A 214 -6.77 -10.87 2.80
CA VAL A 214 -7.51 -11.60 1.76
C VAL A 214 -8.84 -10.87 1.60
N GLU A 215 -9.05 -10.26 0.43
CA GLU A 215 -10.30 -9.58 0.08
C GLU A 215 -11.06 -10.46 -0.94
N PHE A 216 -12.32 -10.73 -0.65
CA PHE A 216 -13.24 -11.48 -1.51
C PHE A 216 -14.25 -10.56 -2.15
#